data_d7b13b9c53b7f9396a8b9cc30735f029
#
_entry.id   d7b13b9c53b7f9396a8b9cc30735f029
#
_cell.length_a   1.000
_cell.length_b   1.000
_cell.length_c   1.000
_cell.angle_alpha   90.00
_cell.angle_beta   90.00
_cell.angle_gamma   90.00
#
_symmetry.space_group_name_H-M   'P 1'
#
loop_
_entity.id
_entity.type
_entity.pdbx_description
1 polymer ?
#
loop_
_entity_poly.entity_id
_entity_poly.type
_entity_poly.pdbx_seq_one_letter_code
_entity_poly.pdbx_strand_id
1 'polypeptide(L)'
;MISPSVSRSFAWLRPLLLGVVGLGTGFAQSPEAKEFAEWGRETMTMIDSGYWMRGRNLYSEDSVREGDTYKPGRQPAFMWGCGVMLSALAMASHMEPSLYEDRMLAYTEALKSYWSFSSGIRGYDVLPRMERADRYYDDNAWMVLAFLEVYQHTRDRKFLKHAEEIMEFVLSGEDDKLGGGLYWRELEKESKNTCTNAPAITGLLMLYGLTKQEKYMEAAQRLYPWTCKNLQDPEDGLFWDHIKLNGEVDKRKFSYNSALMIRANCLIYQITKREKYLDEAKRIGHAAIRHWVKPDGAIADGAAFGHLLLGSFVQLARLDKDPVWRDTVFKCVRYVHDKVRNADGRYGDRWDRPTGSSPERFKLLDEASVARAYWEAAVLASQGSR
;
A
#
# COMPACT_ATOMS: atom_id res chain seq x y z
N MET A 1 41.02 22.43 32.67
CA MET A 1 39.67 23.07 32.72
C MET A 1 38.68 22.15 32.03
N ILE A 2 37.83 21.56 32.83
CA ILE A 2 36.96 20.44 32.52
C ILE A 2 35.65 20.99 31.97
N SER A 3 35.25 20.58 30.77
CA SER A 3 33.95 20.90 30.21
C SER A 3 32.91 19.89 30.70
N PRO A 4 31.72 20.28 31.15
CA PRO A 4 30.72 19.33 31.68
C PRO A 4 29.91 18.69 30.59
N SER A 5 29.86 17.37 30.68
CA SER A 5 28.95 16.49 29.94
C SER A 5 27.48 16.82 30.25
N VAL A 6 26.69 17.21 29.24
CA VAL A 6 25.28 17.31 29.36
C VAL A 6 24.63 15.95 29.00
N SER A 7 24.43 15.13 30.02
CA SER A 7 23.52 13.99 29.95
C SER A 7 22.09 14.52 29.92
N ARG A 8 21.45 14.55 28.75
CA ARG A 8 20.00 14.73 28.64
C ARG A 8 19.33 13.37 28.62
N SER A 9 18.71 13.04 29.74
CA SER A 9 17.79 11.93 29.95
C SER A 9 16.68 11.95 28.88
N PHE A 10 16.69 11.00 27.96
CA PHE A 10 15.53 10.70 27.09
C PHE A 10 14.63 9.68 27.81
N ALA A 11 13.81 10.16 28.75
CA ALA A 11 12.60 9.48 29.14
C ALA A 11 11.48 9.91 28.18
N TRP A 12 10.58 8.94 27.84
CA TRP A 12 9.34 9.09 27.05
C TRP A 12 9.49 8.96 25.52
N LEU A 13 9.78 7.75 25.06
CA LEU A 13 9.29 7.28 23.77
C LEU A 13 8.42 6.03 24.00
N ARG A 14 7.12 6.25 24.15
CA ARG A 14 6.14 5.17 23.96
C ARG A 14 6.32 4.63 22.54
N PRO A 15 6.19 3.29 22.32
CA PRO A 15 6.29 2.73 20.98
C PRO A 15 5.31 3.46 20.06
N LEU A 16 5.75 3.80 18.86
CA LEU A 16 4.90 4.28 17.76
C LEU A 16 3.94 3.14 17.38
N LEU A 17 2.92 2.99 18.16
CA LEU A 17 1.69 2.32 17.77
C LEU A 17 1.09 3.23 16.69
N LEU A 18 1.23 2.88 15.41
CA LEU A 18 0.17 3.14 14.47
C LEU A 18 -1.09 2.70 15.18
N GLY A 19 -1.97 3.65 15.57
CA GLY A 19 -3.00 3.47 16.59
C GLY A 19 -3.81 2.18 16.49
N VAL A 20 -3.22 1.09 16.90
CA VAL A 20 -3.95 -0.11 17.32
C VAL A 20 -4.40 0.18 18.73
N VAL A 21 -5.52 0.89 18.86
CA VAL A 21 -6.31 0.83 20.08
C VAL A 21 -6.67 -0.64 20.23
N GLY A 22 -6.13 -1.28 21.29
CA GLY A 22 -6.58 -2.61 21.66
C GLY A 22 -8.10 -2.58 21.71
N LEU A 23 -8.74 -3.40 20.89
CA LEU A 23 -10.17 -3.66 20.97
C LEU A 23 -10.43 -4.41 22.28
N GLY A 24 -10.47 -3.63 23.38
CA GLY A 24 -11.18 -4.03 24.58
C GLY A 24 -12.65 -4.15 24.18
N THR A 25 -13.19 -5.31 24.41
CA THR A 25 -14.60 -5.70 24.26
C THR A 25 -15.57 -4.52 24.49
N GLY A 26 -16.35 -4.14 23.44
CA GLY A 26 -17.60 -3.45 23.66
C GLY A 26 -17.80 -2.04 23.12
N PHE A 27 -17.04 -1.55 22.14
CA PHE A 27 -17.45 -0.35 21.41
C PHE A 27 -18.47 -0.73 20.34
N ALA A 28 -19.69 -0.20 20.44
CA ALA A 28 -20.68 -0.28 19.36
C ALA A 28 -20.05 0.33 18.10
N GLN A 29 -19.79 -0.51 17.08
CA GLN A 29 -19.29 -0.04 15.79
C GLN A 29 -20.29 0.97 15.22
N SER A 30 -19.79 2.10 14.68
CA SER A 30 -20.66 3.06 14.01
C SER A 30 -21.44 2.40 12.86
N PRO A 31 -22.58 2.95 12.44
CA PRO A 31 -23.31 2.44 11.29
C PRO A 31 -22.43 2.33 10.05
N GLU A 32 -21.61 3.34 9.78
CA GLU A 32 -20.66 3.34 8.65
C GLU A 32 -19.59 2.25 8.78
N ALA A 33 -19.08 2.00 9.98
CA ALA A 33 -18.09 0.92 10.18
C ALA A 33 -18.67 -0.45 9.85
N LYS A 34 -19.95 -0.68 10.21
CA LYS A 34 -20.67 -1.92 9.87
C LYS A 34 -20.93 -2.04 8.37
N GLU A 35 -21.39 -0.95 7.75
CA GLU A 35 -21.66 -0.86 6.32
C GLU A 35 -20.39 -1.20 5.50
N PHE A 36 -19.28 -0.53 5.77
CA PHE A 36 -18.04 -0.75 5.03
C PHE A 36 -17.42 -2.12 5.30
N ALA A 37 -17.55 -2.64 6.52
CA ALA A 37 -17.11 -4.00 6.82
C ALA A 37 -17.96 -5.06 6.10
N GLU A 38 -19.27 -4.84 5.93
CA GLU A 38 -20.13 -5.71 5.13
C GLU A 38 -19.68 -5.75 3.67
N TRP A 39 -19.45 -4.59 3.03
CA TRP A 39 -18.92 -4.52 1.68
C TRP A 39 -17.54 -5.19 1.54
N GLY A 40 -16.70 -5.03 2.57
CA GLY A 40 -15.42 -5.73 2.66
C GLY A 40 -15.60 -7.25 2.66
N ARG A 41 -16.52 -7.80 3.48
CA ARG A 41 -16.82 -9.24 3.55
C ARG A 41 -17.38 -9.79 2.24
N GLU A 42 -18.34 -9.09 1.63
CA GLU A 42 -18.88 -9.46 0.32
C GLU A 42 -17.79 -9.55 -0.75
N THR A 43 -16.93 -8.52 -0.80
CA THR A 43 -15.82 -8.48 -1.76
C THR A 43 -14.79 -9.58 -1.49
N MET A 44 -14.42 -9.85 -0.24
CA MET A 44 -13.50 -10.93 0.10
C MET A 44 -14.09 -12.31 -0.22
N THR A 45 -15.38 -12.52 0.00
CA THR A 45 -16.10 -13.76 -0.36
C THR A 45 -16.08 -13.97 -1.87
N MET A 46 -16.32 -12.91 -2.62
CA MET A 46 -16.27 -12.94 -4.08
C MET A 46 -14.86 -13.25 -4.58
N ILE A 47 -13.81 -12.62 -4.00
CA ILE A 47 -12.41 -12.91 -4.31
C ILE A 47 -12.06 -14.37 -4.00
N ASP A 48 -12.43 -14.87 -2.84
CA ASP A 48 -12.16 -16.26 -2.47
C ASP A 48 -12.82 -17.27 -3.40
N SER A 49 -14.04 -17.00 -3.86
CA SER A 49 -14.73 -17.89 -4.80
C SER A 49 -14.15 -17.84 -6.21
N GLY A 50 -13.72 -16.65 -6.65
CA GLY A 50 -13.29 -16.39 -8.03
C GLY A 50 -11.80 -16.54 -8.30
N TYR A 51 -10.92 -16.49 -7.28
CA TYR A 51 -9.48 -16.48 -7.50
C TYR A 51 -8.69 -17.49 -6.66
N TRP A 52 -9.26 -18.05 -5.57
CA TRP A 52 -8.51 -18.92 -4.67
C TRP A 52 -8.16 -20.27 -5.27
N MET A 53 -6.87 -20.52 -5.47
CA MET A 53 -6.29 -21.76 -5.98
C MET A 53 -6.03 -22.73 -4.84
N ARG A 54 -7.06 -23.48 -4.41
CA ARG A 54 -7.05 -24.32 -3.19
C ARG A 54 -5.81 -25.23 -3.04
N GLY A 55 -5.36 -25.86 -4.13
CA GLY A 55 -4.20 -26.75 -4.10
C GLY A 55 -2.84 -26.07 -3.94
N ARG A 56 -2.80 -24.73 -4.02
CA ARG A 56 -1.57 -23.92 -3.95
C ARG A 56 -1.57 -22.91 -2.82
N ASN A 57 -2.71 -22.66 -2.18
CA ASN A 57 -2.93 -21.56 -1.25
C ASN A 57 -2.52 -20.18 -1.81
N LEU A 58 -2.70 -19.98 -3.12
CA LEU A 58 -2.43 -18.75 -3.86
C LEU A 58 -3.73 -18.22 -4.46
N TYR A 59 -3.71 -16.99 -4.89
CA TYR A 59 -4.74 -16.41 -5.75
C TYR A 59 -4.26 -16.41 -7.21
N SER A 60 -5.20 -16.60 -8.15
CA SER A 60 -4.92 -16.47 -9.59
C SER A 60 -4.87 -15.00 -10.00
N GLU A 61 -4.16 -14.71 -11.08
CA GLU A 61 -4.12 -13.37 -11.68
C GLU A 61 -5.50 -12.93 -12.15
N ASP A 62 -6.19 -13.85 -12.82
CA ASP A 62 -7.52 -13.60 -13.38
C ASP A 62 -8.57 -14.48 -12.71
N SER A 63 -9.78 -13.94 -12.62
CA SER A 63 -11.03 -14.68 -12.45
C SER A 63 -11.72 -14.75 -13.81
N VAL A 64 -11.90 -15.96 -14.33
CA VAL A 64 -12.37 -16.23 -15.70
C VAL A 64 -13.80 -16.71 -15.69
N ARG A 65 -14.61 -16.20 -16.61
CA ARG A 65 -16.01 -16.57 -16.73
C ARG A 65 -16.18 -18.01 -17.26
N GLU A 66 -16.97 -18.81 -16.55
CA GLU A 66 -17.40 -20.15 -16.95
C GLU A 66 -18.92 -20.25 -16.79
N GLY A 67 -19.66 -20.11 -17.89
CA GLY A 67 -21.14 -20.01 -17.87
C GLY A 67 -21.59 -18.78 -17.10
N ASP A 68 -22.40 -18.96 -16.06
CA ASP A 68 -22.92 -17.88 -15.21
C ASP A 68 -22.08 -17.62 -13.96
N THR A 69 -20.88 -18.24 -13.86
CA THR A 69 -19.98 -18.10 -12.71
C THR A 69 -18.60 -17.69 -13.13
N TYR A 70 -17.76 -17.29 -12.13
CA TYR A 70 -16.35 -16.99 -12.32
C TYR A 70 -15.50 -17.96 -11.52
N LYS A 71 -14.41 -18.43 -12.11
CA LYS A 71 -13.48 -19.41 -11.53
C LYS A 71 -12.06 -18.90 -11.56
N PRO A 72 -11.18 -19.39 -10.66
CA PRO A 72 -9.76 -19.06 -10.68
C PRO A 72 -9.12 -19.39 -12.03
N GLY A 73 -8.40 -18.43 -12.60
CA GLY A 73 -7.55 -18.66 -13.77
C GLY A 73 -6.42 -19.64 -13.46
N ARG A 74 -5.68 -20.05 -14.48
CA ARG A 74 -4.59 -21.04 -14.33
C ARG A 74 -3.30 -20.44 -13.77
N GLN A 75 -3.05 -19.17 -14.05
CA GLN A 75 -1.84 -18.46 -13.67
C GLN A 75 -2.00 -17.88 -12.26
N PRO A 76 -1.03 -18.11 -11.34
CA PRO A 76 -0.96 -17.37 -10.10
C PRO A 76 -0.80 -15.85 -10.35
N ALA A 77 -1.27 -15.05 -9.42
CA ALA A 77 -1.19 -13.60 -9.53
C ALA A 77 0.25 -13.10 -9.66
N PHE A 78 0.46 -12.00 -10.37
CA PHE A 78 1.71 -11.26 -10.34
C PHE A 78 1.98 -10.68 -8.96
N MET A 79 3.26 -10.43 -8.65
CA MET A 79 3.71 -10.07 -7.30
C MET A 79 3.02 -8.81 -6.76
N TRP A 80 2.77 -7.80 -7.60
CA TRP A 80 2.02 -6.63 -7.15
C TRP A 80 0.60 -6.99 -6.67
N GLY A 81 -0.15 -7.78 -7.46
CA GLY A 81 -1.46 -8.28 -7.06
C GLY A 81 -1.42 -9.11 -5.78
N CYS A 82 -0.34 -9.89 -5.59
CA CYS A 82 -0.09 -10.63 -4.36
C CYS A 82 0.08 -9.70 -3.15
N GLY A 83 0.84 -8.62 -3.30
CA GLY A 83 1.07 -7.63 -2.24
C GLY A 83 -0.21 -6.91 -1.83
N VAL A 84 -1.03 -6.48 -2.80
CA VAL A 84 -2.31 -5.82 -2.52
C VAL A 84 -3.30 -6.78 -1.83
N MET A 85 -3.37 -8.03 -2.30
CA MET A 85 -4.23 -9.04 -1.67
C MET A 85 -3.78 -9.38 -0.24
N LEU A 86 -2.47 -9.48 0.01
CA LEU A 86 -1.94 -9.70 1.35
C LEU A 86 -2.27 -8.53 2.28
N SER A 87 -2.17 -7.29 1.79
CA SER A 87 -2.57 -6.09 2.54
C SER A 87 -4.07 -6.07 2.82
N ALA A 88 -4.91 -6.48 1.86
CA ALA A 88 -6.36 -6.59 2.08
C ALA A 88 -6.69 -7.63 3.17
N LEU A 89 -6.03 -8.81 3.12
CA LEU A 89 -6.16 -9.85 4.16
C LEU A 89 -5.68 -9.36 5.53
N ALA A 90 -4.57 -8.61 5.60
CA ALA A 90 -4.07 -8.09 6.87
C ALA A 90 -5.06 -7.09 7.51
N MET A 91 -5.68 -6.22 6.69
CA MET A 91 -6.71 -5.29 7.15
C MET A 91 -8.00 -6.02 7.56
N ALA A 92 -8.45 -7.02 6.78
CA ALA A 92 -9.59 -7.86 7.12
C ALA A 92 -9.35 -8.64 8.43
N SER A 93 -8.16 -9.23 8.59
CA SER A 93 -7.77 -9.94 9.81
C SER A 93 -7.72 -9.02 11.04
N HIS A 94 -7.33 -7.77 10.86
CA HIS A 94 -7.35 -6.79 11.94
C HIS A 94 -8.76 -6.52 12.45
N MET A 95 -9.75 -6.46 11.57
CA MET A 95 -11.15 -6.21 11.91
C MET A 95 -11.88 -7.48 12.37
N GLU A 96 -11.60 -8.61 11.72
CA GLU A 96 -12.31 -9.88 11.89
C GLU A 96 -11.33 -11.08 11.85
N PRO A 97 -10.47 -11.22 12.88
CA PRO A 97 -9.39 -12.21 12.89
C PRO A 97 -9.91 -13.65 12.72
N SER A 98 -11.03 -14.00 13.34
CA SER A 98 -11.61 -15.35 13.26
C SER A 98 -12.02 -15.79 11.85
N LEU A 99 -12.18 -14.85 10.91
CA LEU A 99 -12.57 -15.14 9.54
C LEU A 99 -11.37 -15.15 8.57
N TYR A 100 -10.35 -14.35 8.81
CA TYR A 100 -9.32 -14.08 7.80
C TYR A 100 -7.89 -14.43 8.19
N GLU A 101 -7.57 -14.56 9.49
CA GLU A 101 -6.19 -14.75 9.95
C GLU A 101 -5.57 -16.06 9.42
N ASP A 102 -6.28 -17.18 9.51
CA ASP A 102 -5.77 -18.46 8.99
C ASP A 102 -5.50 -18.39 7.48
N ARG A 103 -6.38 -17.72 6.72
CA ARG A 103 -6.20 -17.51 5.28
C ARG A 103 -4.98 -16.64 5.01
N MET A 104 -4.82 -15.54 5.73
CA MET A 104 -3.67 -14.66 5.62
C MET A 104 -2.36 -15.42 5.91
N LEU A 105 -2.31 -16.19 6.97
CA LEU A 105 -1.12 -16.98 7.33
C LEU A 105 -0.81 -18.05 6.28
N ALA A 106 -1.81 -18.80 5.80
CA ALA A 106 -1.62 -19.79 4.74
C ALA A 106 -1.10 -19.13 3.45
N TYR A 107 -1.60 -17.94 3.13
CA TYR A 107 -1.15 -17.18 1.96
C TYR A 107 0.30 -16.70 2.10
N THR A 108 0.71 -16.19 3.28
CA THR A 108 2.12 -15.79 3.50
C THR A 108 3.09 -16.96 3.30
N GLU A 109 2.72 -18.17 3.71
CA GLU A 109 3.55 -19.38 3.47
C GLU A 109 3.62 -19.73 1.98
N ALA A 110 2.50 -19.63 1.24
CA ALA A 110 2.45 -19.94 -0.18
C ALA A 110 3.27 -18.95 -1.03
N LEU A 111 3.34 -17.67 -0.61
CA LEU A 111 4.15 -16.63 -1.26
C LEU A 111 5.65 -16.94 -1.25
N LYS A 112 6.14 -17.85 -0.38
CA LYS A 112 7.54 -18.34 -0.43
C LYS A 112 7.88 -18.99 -1.77
N SER A 113 6.90 -19.44 -2.54
CA SER A 113 7.11 -19.99 -3.89
C SER A 113 7.62 -18.98 -4.92
N TYR A 114 7.48 -17.68 -4.62
CA TYR A 114 8.01 -16.57 -5.43
C TYR A 114 9.41 -16.11 -4.96
N TRP A 115 9.85 -16.57 -3.77
CA TRP A 115 11.08 -16.12 -3.14
C TRP A 115 12.30 -16.80 -3.78
N SER A 116 13.20 -16.02 -4.34
CA SER A 116 14.35 -16.52 -5.08
C SER A 116 15.67 -15.88 -4.65
N PHE A 117 16.78 -16.47 -5.13
CA PHE A 117 18.16 -16.01 -4.91
C PHE A 117 18.87 -15.85 -6.25
N SER A 118 18.19 -15.35 -7.26
CA SER A 118 18.63 -15.41 -8.66
C SER A 118 19.86 -14.53 -8.97
N SER A 119 20.09 -13.44 -8.23
CA SER A 119 21.20 -12.50 -8.48
C SER A 119 22.19 -12.36 -7.33
N GLY A 120 22.26 -13.34 -6.44
CA GLY A 120 23.12 -13.27 -5.25
C GLY A 120 22.49 -12.52 -4.06
N ILE A 121 21.30 -11.95 -4.24
CA ILE A 121 20.48 -11.35 -3.19
C ILE A 121 19.05 -11.89 -3.25
N ARG A 122 18.45 -12.14 -2.09
CA ARG A 122 17.10 -12.69 -2.00
C ARG A 122 16.06 -11.62 -2.28
N GLY A 123 15.02 -11.99 -3.04
CA GLY A 123 13.88 -11.13 -3.35
C GLY A 123 12.75 -11.93 -3.98
N TYR A 124 11.61 -11.28 -4.18
CA TYR A 124 10.46 -11.85 -4.84
C TYR A 124 10.57 -11.72 -6.36
N ASP A 125 10.34 -12.84 -7.07
CA ASP A 125 10.12 -12.87 -8.50
C ASP A 125 8.68 -12.42 -8.82
N VAL A 126 8.44 -12.06 -10.08
CA VAL A 126 7.10 -11.66 -10.57
C VAL A 126 6.10 -12.82 -10.51
N LEU A 127 6.56 -14.04 -10.76
CA LEU A 127 5.79 -15.29 -10.74
C LEU A 127 6.57 -16.38 -10.00
N PRO A 128 5.89 -17.43 -9.49
CA PRO A 128 6.58 -18.51 -8.76
C PRO A 128 7.48 -19.32 -9.67
N ARG A 129 8.68 -19.68 -9.16
CA ARG A 129 9.64 -20.58 -9.80
C ARG A 129 10.11 -20.11 -11.19
N MET A 130 10.34 -18.84 -11.37
CA MET A 130 10.92 -18.31 -12.58
C MET A 130 12.42 -18.57 -12.63
N GLU A 131 12.92 -18.99 -13.81
CA GLU A 131 14.34 -19.02 -14.10
C GLU A 131 14.75 -17.70 -14.76
N ARG A 132 15.70 -16.96 -14.16
CA ARG A 132 16.24 -15.67 -14.66
C ARG A 132 15.19 -14.59 -14.91
N ALA A 133 14.25 -14.43 -14.00
CA ALA A 133 13.30 -13.34 -14.07
C ALA A 133 14.00 -12.00 -13.84
N ASP A 134 13.57 -10.98 -14.59
CA ASP A 134 13.85 -9.61 -14.23
C ASP A 134 12.92 -9.23 -13.07
N ARG A 135 13.48 -9.06 -11.88
CA ARG A 135 12.70 -8.72 -10.69
C ARG A 135 12.44 -7.22 -10.64
N TYR A 136 11.31 -6.86 -10.06
CA TYR A 136 10.92 -5.47 -9.92
C TYR A 136 11.16 -5.01 -8.48
N TYR A 137 11.85 -3.87 -8.34
CA TYR A 137 12.11 -3.28 -7.04
C TYR A 137 10.86 -2.71 -6.38
N ASP A 138 9.90 -2.19 -7.17
CA ASP A 138 8.62 -1.71 -6.67
C ASP A 138 7.73 -2.85 -6.16
N ASP A 139 7.61 -3.97 -6.91
CA ASP A 139 6.89 -5.16 -6.44
C ASP A 139 7.38 -5.59 -5.05
N ASN A 140 8.70 -5.62 -4.86
CA ASN A 140 9.31 -5.96 -3.58
C ASN A 140 9.08 -4.89 -2.51
N ALA A 141 9.09 -3.60 -2.86
CA ALA A 141 8.76 -2.53 -1.91
C ALA A 141 7.30 -2.63 -1.43
N TRP A 142 6.36 -3.04 -2.31
CA TRP A 142 4.99 -3.36 -1.93
C TRP A 142 4.90 -4.53 -0.95
N MET A 143 5.70 -5.58 -1.17
CA MET A 143 5.76 -6.71 -0.25
C MET A 143 6.31 -6.32 1.12
N VAL A 144 7.28 -5.39 1.20
CA VAL A 144 7.70 -4.82 2.49
C VAL A 144 6.51 -4.25 3.24
N LEU A 145 5.70 -3.40 2.58
CA LEU A 145 4.54 -2.77 3.21
C LEU A 145 3.53 -3.81 3.68
N ALA A 146 3.21 -4.80 2.83
CA ALA A 146 2.26 -5.85 3.15
C ALA A 146 2.72 -6.72 4.34
N PHE A 147 3.98 -7.15 4.39
CA PHE A 147 4.51 -7.91 5.52
C PHE A 147 4.61 -7.10 6.82
N LEU A 148 4.84 -5.79 6.73
CA LEU A 148 4.78 -4.92 7.89
C LEU A 148 3.34 -4.78 8.42
N GLU A 149 2.32 -4.78 7.56
CA GLU A 149 0.91 -4.81 7.97
C GLU A 149 0.55 -6.16 8.63
N VAL A 150 1.02 -7.29 8.07
CA VAL A 150 0.90 -8.62 8.73
C VAL A 150 1.57 -8.63 10.09
N TYR A 151 2.80 -8.09 10.22
CA TYR A 151 3.47 -7.96 11.51
C TYR A 151 2.69 -7.10 12.50
N GLN A 152 2.12 -6.00 12.04
CA GLN A 152 1.33 -5.10 12.91
C GLN A 152 0.09 -5.81 13.48
N HIS A 153 -0.52 -6.71 12.73
CA HIS A 153 -1.64 -7.53 13.19
C HIS A 153 -1.17 -8.67 14.12
N THR A 154 -0.25 -9.52 13.65
CA THR A 154 0.11 -10.77 14.34
C THR A 154 1.11 -10.58 15.48
N ARG A 155 1.93 -9.54 15.46
CA ARG A 155 3.11 -9.31 16.33
C ARG A 155 4.17 -10.41 16.23
N ASP A 156 4.07 -11.32 15.26
CA ASP A 156 5.09 -12.35 15.04
C ASP A 156 6.31 -11.74 14.32
N ARG A 157 7.42 -11.72 15.02
CA ARG A 157 8.69 -11.12 14.57
C ARG A 157 9.25 -11.73 13.28
N LYS A 158 8.81 -12.93 12.89
CA LYS A 158 9.22 -13.53 11.60
C LYS A 158 8.82 -12.64 10.41
N PHE A 159 7.65 -12.00 10.45
CA PHE A 159 7.18 -11.12 9.38
C PHE A 159 7.95 -9.80 9.34
N LEU A 160 8.31 -9.24 10.50
CA LEU A 160 9.19 -8.08 10.56
C LEU A 160 10.55 -8.39 9.95
N LYS A 161 11.17 -9.51 10.37
CA LYS A 161 12.46 -9.96 9.83
C LYS A 161 12.38 -10.19 8.31
N HIS A 162 11.30 -10.79 7.84
CA HIS A 162 11.11 -11.00 6.40
C HIS A 162 10.97 -9.67 5.64
N ALA A 163 10.25 -8.68 6.17
CA ALA A 163 10.19 -7.34 5.59
C ALA A 163 11.57 -6.65 5.56
N GLU A 164 12.43 -6.86 6.57
CA GLU A 164 13.81 -6.39 6.58
C GLU A 164 14.65 -7.05 5.44
N GLU A 165 14.52 -8.36 5.26
CA GLU A 165 15.19 -9.10 4.18
C GLU A 165 14.75 -8.63 2.78
N ILE A 166 13.45 -8.37 2.58
CA ILE A 166 12.94 -7.82 1.31
C ILE A 166 13.49 -6.40 1.08
N MET A 167 13.55 -5.57 2.13
CA MET A 167 14.08 -4.21 2.01
C MET A 167 15.56 -4.19 1.62
N GLU A 168 16.37 -5.19 2.00
CA GLU A 168 17.75 -5.32 1.53
C GLU A 168 17.81 -5.49 0.01
N PHE A 169 16.91 -6.29 -0.57
CA PHE A 169 16.79 -6.38 -2.02
C PHE A 169 16.38 -5.05 -2.65
N VAL A 170 15.35 -4.38 -2.11
CA VAL A 170 14.89 -3.09 -2.64
C VAL A 170 16.02 -2.07 -2.67
N LEU A 171 16.81 -1.96 -1.60
CA LEU A 171 17.93 -1.02 -1.51
C LEU A 171 19.11 -1.37 -2.44
N SER A 172 19.22 -2.61 -2.91
CA SER A 172 20.22 -2.98 -3.91
C SER A 172 19.97 -2.34 -5.28
N GLY A 173 18.78 -1.76 -5.48
CA GLY A 173 18.42 -0.98 -6.65
C GLY A 173 18.91 0.48 -6.63
N GLU A 174 19.61 0.93 -5.57
CA GLU A 174 20.19 2.27 -5.48
C GLU A 174 21.58 2.30 -6.12
N ASP A 175 21.88 3.33 -6.88
CA ASP A 175 23.23 3.69 -7.31
C ASP A 175 23.40 5.21 -7.40
N ASP A 176 24.59 5.69 -7.77
CA ASP A 176 24.91 7.12 -7.87
C ASP A 176 24.44 7.82 -9.16
N LYS A 177 23.93 7.07 -10.14
CA LYS A 177 23.39 7.67 -11.35
C LYS A 177 22.20 8.57 -11.03
N LEU A 178 22.15 9.72 -11.68
CA LEU A 178 21.20 10.80 -11.39
C LEU A 178 21.29 11.32 -9.94
N GLY A 179 22.39 11.03 -9.24
CA GLY A 179 22.63 11.45 -7.86
C GLY A 179 21.88 10.64 -6.82
N GLY A 180 21.50 9.39 -7.10
CA GLY A 180 20.79 8.49 -6.19
C GLY A 180 19.48 7.94 -6.76
N GLY A 181 18.59 7.47 -5.85
CA GLY A 181 17.28 6.90 -6.21
C GLY A 181 17.33 5.45 -6.67
N LEU A 182 16.20 4.80 -6.57
CA LEU A 182 16.03 3.37 -6.88
C LEU A 182 15.56 3.15 -8.32
N TYR A 183 16.13 2.16 -8.97
CA TYR A 183 15.64 1.66 -10.27
C TYR A 183 14.27 0.98 -10.14
N TRP A 184 13.57 0.87 -11.26
CA TRP A 184 12.33 0.11 -11.33
C TRP A 184 12.60 -1.39 -11.42
N ARG A 185 13.56 -1.80 -12.25
CA ARG A 185 13.87 -3.20 -12.57
C ARG A 185 15.33 -3.55 -12.24
N GLU A 186 15.55 -4.82 -11.91
CA GLU A 186 16.87 -5.30 -11.49
C GLU A 186 17.87 -5.42 -12.65
N LEU A 187 17.44 -6.02 -13.75
CA LEU A 187 18.31 -6.28 -14.91
C LEU A 187 18.25 -5.12 -15.91
N GLU A 188 17.06 -4.67 -16.27
CA GLU A 188 16.85 -3.56 -17.20
C GLU A 188 16.80 -2.22 -16.45
N LYS A 189 17.97 -1.68 -16.13
CA LYS A 189 18.14 -0.44 -15.35
C LYS A 189 18.01 0.80 -16.25
N GLU A 190 16.80 1.07 -16.75
CA GLU A 190 16.54 2.17 -17.69
C GLU A 190 16.02 3.44 -17.04
N SER A 191 15.30 3.33 -15.94
CA SER A 191 14.65 4.44 -15.25
C SER A 191 14.62 4.28 -13.75
N LYS A 192 14.47 5.42 -13.06
CA LYS A 192 14.20 5.50 -11.62
C LYS A 192 12.81 6.07 -11.40
N ASN A 193 11.94 5.28 -10.77
CA ASN A 193 10.50 5.51 -10.76
C ASN A 193 9.99 5.94 -9.39
N THR A 194 8.95 6.77 -9.39
CA THR A 194 8.26 7.15 -8.15
C THR A 194 7.62 5.92 -7.50
N CYS A 195 7.05 5.00 -8.30
CA CYS A 195 6.44 3.75 -7.81
C CYS A 195 7.40 2.82 -7.07
N THR A 196 8.72 3.00 -7.24
CA THR A 196 9.75 2.27 -6.47
C THR A 196 10.20 3.07 -5.26
N ASN A 197 10.54 4.34 -5.47
CA ASN A 197 11.13 5.18 -4.43
C ASN A 197 10.12 5.49 -3.32
N ALA A 198 8.88 5.83 -3.64
CA ALA A 198 7.88 6.22 -2.64
C ALA A 198 7.46 5.08 -1.69
N PRO A 199 7.16 3.83 -2.15
CA PRO A 199 6.91 2.73 -1.23
C PRO A 199 8.16 2.30 -0.45
N ALA A 200 9.36 2.37 -1.06
CA ALA A 200 10.61 2.12 -0.34
C ALA A 200 10.82 3.11 0.81
N ILE A 201 10.66 4.41 0.58
CA ILE A 201 10.73 5.44 1.63
C ILE A 201 9.71 5.15 2.73
N THR A 202 8.46 4.85 2.35
CA THR A 202 7.39 4.51 3.30
C THR A 202 7.78 3.28 4.15
N GLY A 203 8.24 2.21 3.52
CA GLY A 203 8.68 0.98 4.19
C GLY A 203 9.88 1.21 5.13
N LEU A 204 10.87 2.00 4.70
CA LEU A 204 12.02 2.39 5.52
C LEU A 204 11.59 3.15 6.78
N LEU A 205 10.69 4.12 6.65
CA LEU A 205 10.18 4.88 7.79
C LEU A 205 9.36 4.01 8.75
N MET A 206 8.57 3.06 8.23
CA MET A 206 7.88 2.07 9.05
C MET A 206 8.87 1.14 9.78
N LEU A 207 9.89 0.62 9.09
CA LEU A 207 10.95 -0.21 9.69
C LEU A 207 11.69 0.56 10.79
N TYR A 208 12.09 1.81 10.53
CA TYR A 208 12.69 2.66 11.55
C TYR A 208 11.75 2.86 12.76
N GLY A 209 10.48 3.14 12.49
CA GLY A 209 9.46 3.30 13.56
C GLY A 209 9.37 2.08 14.47
N LEU A 210 9.49 0.88 13.91
CA LEU A 210 9.36 -0.40 14.62
C LEU A 210 10.66 -0.88 15.27
N THR A 211 11.81 -0.70 14.61
CA THR A 211 13.10 -1.29 15.01
C THR A 211 14.07 -0.31 15.64
N LYS A 212 13.91 0.98 15.36
CA LYS A 212 14.87 2.06 15.73
C LYS A 212 16.27 1.88 15.15
N GLN A 213 16.43 1.05 14.11
CA GLN A 213 17.73 0.90 13.44
C GLN A 213 17.99 2.10 12.53
N GLU A 214 19.05 2.85 12.78
CA GLU A 214 19.39 4.11 12.07
C GLU A 214 19.60 3.91 10.57
N LYS A 215 20.07 2.74 10.11
CA LYS A 215 20.25 2.42 8.69
C LYS A 215 19.00 2.70 7.85
N TYR A 216 17.80 2.49 8.41
CA TYR A 216 16.54 2.74 7.71
C TYR A 216 16.22 4.23 7.61
N MET A 217 16.49 5.00 8.67
CA MET A 217 16.34 6.44 8.63
C MET A 217 17.35 7.09 7.67
N GLU A 218 18.61 6.64 7.68
CA GLU A 218 19.64 7.13 6.76
C GLU A 218 19.28 6.88 5.30
N ALA A 219 18.75 5.68 4.97
CA ALA A 219 18.28 5.38 3.63
C ALA A 219 17.08 6.26 3.24
N ALA A 220 16.10 6.44 4.13
CA ALA A 220 14.95 7.33 3.87
C ALA A 220 15.42 8.79 3.67
N GLN A 221 16.41 9.26 4.43
CA GLN A 221 16.98 10.62 4.29
C GLN A 221 17.73 10.85 2.97
N ARG A 222 18.21 9.79 2.31
CA ARG A 222 18.79 9.88 0.96
C ARG A 222 17.69 9.86 -0.12
N LEU A 223 16.77 8.91 -0.03
CA LEU A 223 15.76 8.68 -1.08
C LEU A 223 14.67 9.75 -1.12
N TYR A 224 14.21 10.24 0.05
CA TYR A 224 13.12 11.22 0.10
C TYR A 224 13.47 12.55 -0.61
N PRO A 225 14.58 13.26 -0.29
CA PRO A 225 14.93 14.49 -1.00
C PRO A 225 15.29 14.25 -2.46
N TRP A 226 15.86 13.10 -2.81
CA TRP A 226 16.11 12.74 -4.20
C TRP A 226 14.80 12.63 -4.98
N THR A 227 13.80 11.95 -4.42
CA THR A 227 12.47 11.77 -5.04
C THR A 227 11.77 13.12 -5.22
N CYS A 228 11.74 13.96 -4.18
CA CYS A 228 11.16 15.30 -4.27
C CYS A 228 11.86 16.17 -5.32
N LYS A 229 13.19 16.14 -5.38
CA LYS A 229 13.96 16.95 -6.33
C LYS A 229 13.73 16.57 -7.78
N ASN A 230 13.66 15.27 -8.07
CA ASN A 230 13.69 14.76 -9.44
C ASN A 230 12.28 14.43 -9.99
N LEU A 231 11.31 14.12 -9.12
CA LEU A 231 10.03 13.56 -9.52
C LEU A 231 8.80 14.30 -8.97
N GLN A 232 8.96 15.35 -8.13
CA GLN A 232 7.84 16.17 -7.70
C GLN A 232 7.61 17.34 -8.67
N ASP A 233 6.37 17.51 -9.11
CA ASP A 233 5.98 18.65 -9.93
C ASP A 233 5.94 19.94 -9.09
N PRO A 234 6.75 20.97 -9.42
CA PRO A 234 6.75 22.21 -8.65
C PRO A 234 5.46 23.03 -8.78
N GLU A 235 4.61 22.78 -9.80
CA GLU A 235 3.39 23.54 -10.02
C GLU A 235 2.28 23.14 -9.05
N ASP A 236 2.05 21.83 -8.86
CA ASP A 236 0.96 21.33 -8.02
C ASP A 236 1.42 20.46 -6.85
N GLY A 237 2.70 20.03 -6.84
CA GLY A 237 3.30 19.22 -5.81
C GLY A 237 2.98 17.73 -5.89
N LEU A 238 2.27 17.28 -6.95
CA LEU A 238 2.06 15.88 -7.23
C LEU A 238 3.31 15.23 -7.82
N PHE A 239 3.34 13.93 -7.93
CA PHE A 239 4.54 13.21 -8.36
C PHE A 239 4.38 12.64 -9.77
N TRP A 240 5.40 12.90 -10.61
CA TRP A 240 5.57 12.33 -11.94
C TRP A 240 5.92 10.85 -11.87
N ASP A 241 5.81 10.15 -12.98
CA ASP A 241 6.00 8.69 -13.04
C ASP A 241 7.47 8.30 -12.84
N HIS A 242 8.37 8.72 -13.73
CA HIS A 242 9.77 8.33 -13.67
C HIS A 242 10.71 9.31 -14.36
N ILE A 243 12.02 9.13 -14.09
CA ILE A 243 13.12 9.78 -14.80
C ILE A 243 13.99 8.70 -15.46
N LYS A 244 14.25 8.84 -16.77
CA LYS A 244 15.18 8.00 -17.52
C LYS A 244 16.63 8.41 -17.21
N LEU A 245 17.58 7.50 -17.46
CA LEU A 245 19.00 7.75 -17.20
C LEU A 245 19.61 8.90 -18.03
N ASN A 246 18.97 9.29 -19.11
CA ASN A 246 19.36 10.48 -19.91
C ASN A 246 18.82 11.81 -19.34
N GLY A 247 18.07 11.76 -18.21
CA GLY A 247 17.47 12.92 -17.57
C GLY A 247 16.08 13.29 -18.07
N GLU A 248 15.52 12.58 -19.04
CA GLU A 248 14.14 12.78 -19.51
C GLU A 248 13.13 12.34 -18.46
N VAL A 249 12.18 13.20 -18.09
CA VAL A 249 11.14 12.91 -17.09
C VAL A 249 9.83 12.60 -17.78
N ASP A 250 9.25 11.44 -17.48
CA ASP A 250 7.85 11.13 -17.81
C ASP A 250 6.93 11.80 -16.79
N LYS A 251 6.22 12.84 -17.24
CA LYS A 251 5.40 13.70 -16.40
C LYS A 251 3.97 13.20 -16.18
N ARG A 252 3.65 11.97 -16.60
CA ARG A 252 2.37 11.35 -16.23
C ARG A 252 2.26 11.26 -14.71
N LYS A 253 1.05 11.44 -14.22
CA LYS A 253 0.75 11.37 -12.78
C LYS A 253 -0.23 10.25 -12.51
N PHE A 254 0.15 9.38 -11.60
CA PHE A 254 -0.71 8.32 -11.07
C PHE A 254 -0.94 8.57 -9.59
N SER A 255 -2.16 8.39 -9.13
CA SER A 255 -2.56 8.77 -7.76
C SER A 255 -1.74 8.08 -6.67
N TYR A 256 -1.35 6.83 -6.88
CA TYR A 256 -0.57 6.06 -5.91
C TYR A 256 0.84 6.61 -5.64
N ASN A 257 1.47 7.23 -6.65
CA ASN A 257 2.77 7.87 -6.49
C ASN A 257 2.72 9.01 -5.46
N SER A 258 1.73 9.89 -5.60
CA SER A 258 1.51 10.99 -4.66
C SER A 258 0.99 10.49 -3.32
N ALA A 259 0.12 9.48 -3.30
CA ALA A 259 -0.43 8.87 -2.09
C ALA A 259 0.66 8.34 -1.15
N LEU A 260 1.66 7.65 -1.69
CA LEU A 260 2.76 7.13 -0.88
C LEU A 260 3.67 8.24 -0.35
N MET A 261 3.84 9.33 -1.08
CA MET A 261 4.59 10.48 -0.57
C MET A 261 3.79 11.25 0.49
N ILE A 262 2.44 11.29 0.42
CA ILE A 262 1.61 11.74 1.54
C ILE A 262 1.87 10.85 2.77
N ARG A 263 1.82 9.52 2.61
CA ARG A 263 2.07 8.56 3.69
C ARG A 263 3.48 8.72 4.27
N ALA A 264 4.51 8.90 3.44
CA ALA A 264 5.88 9.14 3.87
C ALA A 264 5.99 10.42 4.73
N ASN A 265 5.37 11.52 4.30
CA ASN A 265 5.34 12.77 5.05
C ASN A 265 4.61 12.61 6.40
N CYS A 266 3.48 11.91 6.44
CA CYS A 266 2.79 11.57 7.69
C CYS A 266 3.70 10.80 8.65
N LEU A 267 4.44 9.81 8.15
CA LEU A 267 5.38 9.03 8.97
C LEU A 267 6.56 9.87 9.46
N ILE A 268 7.15 10.73 8.61
CA ILE A 268 8.23 11.64 9.01
C ILE A 268 7.72 12.58 10.12
N TYR A 269 6.51 13.14 9.96
CA TYR A 269 5.89 13.96 11.02
C TYR A 269 5.72 13.17 12.32
N GLN A 270 5.20 11.96 12.26
CA GLN A 270 5.03 11.11 13.45
C GLN A 270 6.34 10.82 14.17
N ILE A 271 7.43 10.63 13.41
CA ILE A 271 8.77 10.36 13.95
C ILE A 271 9.43 11.62 14.51
N THR A 272 9.39 12.72 13.75
CA THR A 272 10.20 13.92 14.02
C THR A 272 9.45 15.02 14.75
N LYS A 273 8.11 15.00 14.73
CA LYS A 273 7.20 16.05 15.23
C LYS A 273 7.41 17.42 14.55
N ARG A 274 7.98 17.44 13.34
CA ARG A 274 8.18 18.66 12.57
C ARG A 274 6.95 18.95 11.71
N GLU A 275 6.19 19.99 12.04
CA GLU A 275 4.93 20.38 11.40
C GLU A 275 5.04 20.52 9.87
N LYS A 276 6.16 21.02 9.35
CA LYS A 276 6.37 21.16 7.91
C LYS A 276 6.08 19.89 7.08
N TYR A 277 6.25 18.69 7.66
CA TYR A 277 5.94 17.44 6.96
C TYR A 277 4.45 17.12 6.98
N LEU A 278 3.74 17.46 8.05
CA LEU A 278 2.27 17.36 8.06
C LEU A 278 1.66 18.39 7.09
N ASP A 279 2.18 19.62 7.06
CA ASP A 279 1.75 20.64 6.12
C ASP A 279 1.99 20.19 4.66
N GLU A 280 3.14 19.58 4.38
CA GLU A 280 3.43 19.03 3.04
C GLU A 280 2.50 17.87 2.68
N ALA A 281 2.23 16.96 3.62
CA ALA A 281 1.25 15.87 3.42
C ALA A 281 -0.13 16.43 3.07
N LYS A 282 -0.59 17.44 3.80
CA LYS A 282 -1.87 18.13 3.54
C LYS A 282 -1.88 18.84 2.19
N ARG A 283 -0.81 19.54 1.85
CA ARG A 283 -0.66 20.23 0.56
C ARG A 283 -0.78 19.29 -0.62
N ILE A 284 -0.05 18.15 -0.57
CA ILE A 284 -0.13 17.11 -1.59
C ILE A 284 -1.54 16.48 -1.58
N GLY A 285 -2.12 16.21 -0.41
CA GLY A 285 -3.45 15.64 -0.25
C GLY A 285 -4.55 16.50 -0.90
N HIS A 286 -4.56 17.80 -0.65
CA HIS A 286 -5.50 18.72 -1.30
C HIS A 286 -5.29 18.80 -2.82
N ALA A 287 -4.04 18.78 -3.29
CA ALA A 287 -3.75 18.73 -4.72
C ALA A 287 -4.26 17.40 -5.34
N ALA A 288 -4.09 16.29 -4.65
CA ALA A 288 -4.57 14.98 -5.09
C ALA A 288 -6.10 14.90 -5.17
N ILE A 289 -6.82 15.48 -4.19
CA ILE A 289 -8.28 15.60 -4.26
C ILE A 289 -8.69 16.40 -5.51
N ARG A 290 -8.11 17.57 -5.73
CA ARG A 290 -8.43 18.38 -6.91
C ARG A 290 -8.14 17.72 -8.24
N HIS A 291 -7.10 16.87 -8.29
CA HIS A 291 -6.65 16.23 -9.53
C HIS A 291 -7.44 14.96 -9.86
N TRP A 292 -7.71 14.10 -8.87
CA TRP A 292 -8.29 12.77 -9.11
C TRP A 292 -9.71 12.58 -8.60
N VAL A 293 -10.16 13.31 -7.56
CA VAL A 293 -11.47 13.07 -6.95
C VAL A 293 -12.52 13.99 -7.56
N LYS A 294 -13.52 13.39 -8.20
CA LYS A 294 -14.65 14.13 -8.77
C LYS A 294 -15.66 14.52 -7.67
N PRO A 295 -16.53 15.53 -7.93
CA PRO A 295 -17.52 15.96 -6.94
C PRO A 295 -18.46 14.87 -6.43
N ASP A 296 -18.74 13.86 -7.23
CA ASP A 296 -19.58 12.71 -6.87
C ASP A 296 -18.86 11.59 -6.09
N GLY A 297 -17.54 11.67 -5.98
CA GLY A 297 -16.70 10.67 -5.31
C GLY A 297 -15.98 9.71 -6.24
N ALA A 298 -16.18 9.82 -7.56
CA ALA A 298 -15.40 9.06 -8.52
C ALA A 298 -13.91 9.40 -8.44
N ILE A 299 -13.04 8.40 -8.59
CA ILE A 299 -11.59 8.60 -8.68
C ILE A 299 -11.16 8.40 -10.13
N ALA A 300 -10.68 9.49 -10.76
CA ALA A 300 -10.27 9.51 -12.17
C ALA A 300 -8.90 8.84 -12.38
N ASP A 301 -8.73 7.61 -11.86
CA ASP A 301 -7.52 6.80 -12.01
C ASP A 301 -7.86 5.31 -12.03
N GLY A 302 -6.86 4.44 -12.22
CA GLY A 302 -7.00 3.00 -12.15
C GLY A 302 -7.41 2.49 -10.77
N ALA A 303 -8.18 1.40 -10.74
CA ALA A 303 -8.59 0.74 -9.50
C ALA A 303 -7.37 0.39 -8.62
N ALA A 304 -6.32 -0.14 -9.24
CA ALA A 304 -5.06 -0.51 -8.60
C ALA A 304 -4.35 0.66 -7.89
N PHE A 305 -4.68 1.91 -8.20
CA PHE A 305 -4.07 3.11 -7.64
C PHE A 305 -4.98 3.81 -6.63
N GLY A 306 -6.29 3.77 -6.87
CA GLY A 306 -7.30 4.49 -6.08
C GLY A 306 -7.31 4.11 -4.60
N HIS A 307 -7.13 2.83 -4.27
CA HIS A 307 -7.10 2.37 -2.88
C HIS A 307 -5.94 2.98 -2.07
N LEU A 308 -4.79 3.21 -2.71
CA LEU A 308 -3.63 3.82 -2.05
C LEU A 308 -3.85 5.30 -1.78
N LEU A 309 -4.54 5.99 -2.70
CA LEU A 309 -4.97 7.36 -2.48
C LEU A 309 -5.87 7.46 -1.25
N LEU A 310 -6.89 6.60 -1.16
CA LEU A 310 -7.79 6.55 0.00
C LEU A 310 -7.02 6.20 1.29
N GLY A 311 -6.12 5.22 1.25
CA GLY A 311 -5.26 4.87 2.40
C GLY A 311 -4.40 6.03 2.89
N SER A 312 -3.93 6.91 1.98
CA SER A 312 -3.21 8.12 2.37
C SER A 312 -4.11 9.15 3.08
N PHE A 313 -5.36 9.30 2.63
CA PHE A 313 -6.34 10.16 3.30
C PHE A 313 -6.75 9.60 4.68
N VAL A 314 -6.81 8.28 4.82
CA VAL A 314 -6.99 7.64 6.15
C VAL A 314 -5.84 8.02 7.10
N GLN A 315 -4.60 8.08 6.61
CA GLN A 315 -3.46 8.53 7.45
C GLN A 315 -3.58 10.02 7.82
N LEU A 316 -3.97 10.88 6.88
CA LEU A 316 -4.22 12.29 7.15
C LEU A 316 -5.35 12.49 8.16
N ALA A 317 -6.48 11.77 8.02
CA ALA A 317 -7.61 11.85 8.96
C ALA A 317 -7.24 11.49 10.40
N ARG A 318 -6.18 10.71 10.62
CA ARG A 318 -5.66 10.36 11.95
C ARG A 318 -4.77 11.44 12.57
N LEU A 319 -4.21 12.32 11.74
CA LEU A 319 -3.21 13.32 12.16
C LEU A 319 -3.73 14.75 12.09
N ASP A 320 -4.69 15.00 11.24
CA ASP A 320 -5.30 16.30 10.99
C ASP A 320 -6.80 16.24 11.32
N LYS A 321 -7.31 17.31 11.91
CA LYS A 321 -8.73 17.41 12.32
C LYS A 321 -9.66 17.85 11.18
N ASP A 322 -9.13 18.15 9.99
CA ASP A 322 -9.95 18.54 8.86
C ASP A 322 -10.82 17.34 8.42
N PRO A 323 -12.16 17.49 8.44
CA PRO A 323 -13.06 16.41 8.06
C PRO A 323 -12.96 16.02 6.58
N VAL A 324 -12.37 16.88 5.75
CA VAL A 324 -12.23 16.63 4.31
C VAL A 324 -11.61 15.26 3.98
N TRP A 325 -10.67 14.81 4.80
CA TRP A 325 -9.99 13.52 4.58
C TRP A 325 -10.94 12.34 4.78
N ARG A 326 -11.64 12.32 5.91
CA ARG A 326 -12.63 11.30 6.23
C ARG A 326 -13.80 11.32 5.25
N ASP A 327 -14.36 12.50 4.99
CA ASP A 327 -15.51 12.68 4.11
C ASP A 327 -15.18 12.25 2.67
N THR A 328 -13.96 12.53 2.20
CA THR A 328 -13.50 12.09 0.88
C THR A 328 -13.41 10.56 0.83
N VAL A 329 -12.80 9.90 1.82
CA VAL A 329 -12.72 8.43 1.88
C VAL A 329 -14.12 7.83 1.79
N PHE A 330 -15.05 8.26 2.66
CA PHE A 330 -16.40 7.69 2.72
C PHE A 330 -17.20 7.92 1.45
N LYS A 331 -17.08 9.10 0.88
CA LYS A 331 -17.72 9.44 -0.39
C LYS A 331 -17.22 8.57 -1.54
N CYS A 332 -15.90 8.38 -1.64
CA CYS A 332 -15.29 7.58 -2.70
C CYS A 332 -15.65 6.09 -2.58
N VAL A 333 -15.58 5.50 -1.38
CA VAL A 333 -15.95 4.09 -1.22
C VAL A 333 -17.43 3.84 -1.48
N ARG A 334 -18.33 4.79 -1.14
CA ARG A 334 -19.74 4.72 -1.52
C ARG A 334 -19.94 4.79 -3.03
N TYR A 335 -19.21 5.69 -3.71
CA TYR A 335 -19.25 5.74 -5.18
C TYR A 335 -18.81 4.43 -5.80
N VAL A 336 -17.71 3.84 -5.31
CA VAL A 336 -17.22 2.53 -5.80
C VAL A 336 -18.28 1.45 -5.63
N HIS A 337 -18.92 1.38 -4.47
CA HIS A 337 -19.99 0.42 -4.20
C HIS A 337 -21.22 0.63 -5.10
N ASP A 338 -21.72 1.87 -5.18
CA ASP A 338 -23.02 2.19 -5.77
C ASP A 338 -22.96 2.36 -7.29
N LYS A 339 -21.80 2.73 -7.84
CA LYS A 339 -21.67 3.15 -9.25
C LYS A 339 -20.67 2.32 -10.06
N VAL A 340 -19.63 1.75 -9.40
CA VAL A 340 -18.61 0.95 -10.09
C VAL A 340 -18.98 -0.53 -10.09
N ARG A 341 -19.51 -1.03 -9.00
CA ARG A 341 -19.94 -2.43 -8.82
C ARG A 341 -20.98 -2.83 -9.87
N ASN A 342 -20.74 -3.96 -10.57
CA ASN A 342 -21.73 -4.50 -11.50
C ASN A 342 -22.76 -5.41 -10.80
N ALA A 343 -23.73 -5.93 -11.59
CA ALA A 343 -24.78 -6.81 -11.07
C ALA A 343 -24.26 -8.14 -10.47
N ASP A 344 -23.08 -8.60 -10.90
CA ASP A 344 -22.43 -9.81 -10.37
C ASP A 344 -21.63 -9.52 -9.09
N GLY A 345 -21.66 -8.30 -8.56
CA GLY A 345 -20.88 -7.88 -7.39
C GLY A 345 -19.40 -7.62 -7.67
N ARG A 346 -19.00 -7.48 -8.94
CA ARG A 346 -17.63 -7.37 -9.40
C ARG A 346 -17.22 -5.94 -9.72
N TYR A 347 -15.91 -5.70 -9.74
CA TYR A 347 -15.29 -4.40 -9.96
C TYR A 347 -14.28 -4.46 -11.11
N GLY A 348 -14.33 -3.45 -12.00
CA GLY A 348 -13.38 -3.32 -13.11
C GLY A 348 -12.13 -2.52 -12.76
N ASP A 349 -11.37 -2.21 -13.79
CA ASP A 349 -10.06 -1.55 -13.75
C ASP A 349 -10.11 -0.05 -13.41
N ARG A 350 -11.31 0.55 -13.29
CA ARG A 350 -11.48 1.99 -13.10
C ARG A 350 -12.51 2.29 -12.02
N TRP A 351 -12.26 3.36 -11.24
CA TRP A 351 -13.18 3.86 -10.22
C TRP A 351 -13.93 5.13 -10.60
N ASP A 352 -13.94 5.48 -11.88
CA ASP A 352 -14.66 6.65 -12.40
C ASP A 352 -15.75 6.30 -13.41
N ARG A 353 -16.05 5.03 -13.58
CA ARG A 353 -17.11 4.52 -14.49
C ARG A 353 -17.65 3.18 -14.00
N PRO A 354 -18.89 2.84 -14.37
CA PRO A 354 -19.45 1.53 -14.07
C PRO A 354 -18.64 0.39 -14.70
N THR A 355 -18.54 -0.71 -13.96
CA THR A 355 -18.02 -1.97 -14.49
C THR A 355 -19.01 -2.55 -15.49
N GLY A 356 -18.54 -2.95 -16.67
CA GLY A 356 -19.39 -3.56 -17.71
C GLY A 356 -20.11 -4.82 -17.21
N SER A 357 -21.23 -5.13 -17.85
CA SER A 357 -21.97 -6.37 -17.58
C SER A 357 -21.19 -7.56 -18.13
N SER A 358 -20.83 -8.48 -17.26
CA SER A 358 -20.29 -9.80 -17.61
C SER A 358 -19.00 -9.81 -18.47
N PRO A 359 -17.92 -9.12 -18.10
CA PRO A 359 -16.62 -9.28 -18.74
C PRO A 359 -16.16 -10.75 -18.72
N GLU A 360 -15.38 -11.16 -19.71
CA GLU A 360 -14.81 -12.52 -19.74
C GLU A 360 -13.82 -12.77 -18.58
N ARG A 361 -13.18 -11.71 -18.06
CA ARG A 361 -12.20 -11.79 -16.97
C ARG A 361 -12.25 -10.54 -16.10
N PHE A 362 -11.88 -10.78 -14.83
CA PHE A 362 -11.53 -9.74 -13.87
C PHE A 362 -10.12 -9.99 -13.34
N LYS A 363 -9.40 -8.93 -12.96
CA LYS A 363 -8.07 -9.04 -12.37
C LYS A 363 -8.11 -9.01 -10.86
N LEU A 364 -7.32 -9.87 -10.21
CA LEU A 364 -7.18 -9.88 -8.76
C LEU A 364 -6.79 -8.51 -8.21
N LEU A 365 -5.84 -7.84 -8.85
CA LEU A 365 -5.32 -6.55 -8.43
C LEU A 365 -6.43 -5.51 -8.25
N ASP A 366 -7.37 -5.44 -9.21
CA ASP A 366 -8.45 -4.46 -9.18
C ASP A 366 -9.44 -4.74 -8.03
N GLU A 367 -9.85 -6.00 -7.87
CA GLU A 367 -10.82 -6.40 -6.84
C GLU A 367 -10.22 -6.43 -5.44
N ALA A 368 -8.95 -6.83 -5.27
CA ALA A 368 -8.23 -6.73 -4.01
C ALA A 368 -8.04 -5.28 -3.55
N SER A 369 -7.88 -4.35 -4.51
CA SER A 369 -7.82 -2.91 -4.24
C SER A 369 -9.13 -2.39 -3.65
N VAL A 370 -10.26 -2.85 -4.17
CA VAL A 370 -11.58 -2.50 -3.60
C VAL A 370 -11.76 -3.08 -2.21
N ALA A 371 -11.44 -4.37 -2.01
CA ALA A 371 -11.52 -5.00 -0.69
C ALA A 371 -10.69 -4.23 0.35
N ARG A 372 -9.46 -3.88 0.00
CA ARG A 372 -8.59 -3.08 0.87
C ARG A 372 -9.21 -1.73 1.22
N ALA A 373 -9.75 -1.01 0.24
CA ALA A 373 -10.36 0.31 0.47
C ALA A 373 -11.56 0.24 1.41
N TYR A 374 -12.41 -0.78 1.30
CA TYR A 374 -13.54 -0.97 2.21
C TYR A 374 -13.09 -1.26 3.64
N TRP A 375 -12.10 -2.13 3.82
CA TRP A 375 -11.56 -2.41 5.15
C TRP A 375 -10.86 -1.20 5.78
N GLU A 376 -10.12 -0.42 5.01
CA GLU A 376 -9.51 0.83 5.50
C GLU A 376 -10.58 1.86 5.91
N ALA A 377 -11.67 1.99 5.14
CA ALA A 377 -12.79 2.84 5.48
C ALA A 377 -13.53 2.34 6.75
N ALA A 378 -13.71 1.03 6.90
CA ALA A 378 -14.30 0.43 8.10
C ALA A 378 -13.46 0.72 9.35
N VAL A 379 -12.13 0.57 9.25
CA VAL A 379 -11.18 0.91 10.33
C VAL A 379 -11.29 2.40 10.68
N LEU A 380 -11.30 3.28 9.68
CA LEU A 380 -11.44 4.73 9.92
C LEU A 380 -12.79 5.06 10.60
N ALA A 381 -13.87 4.43 10.16
CA ALA A 381 -15.21 4.64 10.73
C ALA A 381 -15.32 4.11 12.16
N SER A 382 -14.57 3.05 12.53
CA SER A 382 -14.56 2.49 13.88
C SER A 382 -13.83 3.36 14.91
N GLN A 383 -12.93 4.25 14.46
CA GLN A 383 -12.10 5.08 15.34
C GLN A 383 -12.86 6.30 15.92
N GLY A 384 -14.09 6.56 15.48
CA GLY A 384 -14.90 7.69 15.91
C GLY A 384 -14.37 9.05 15.46
N SER A 385 -15.20 10.09 15.54
CA SER A 385 -14.72 11.48 15.53
C SER A 385 -14.18 11.77 16.93
N ARG A 386 -12.87 11.77 17.10
CA ARG A 386 -12.24 12.24 18.34
C ARG A 386 -12.15 13.75 18.36
#